data_bac2422a9f5b2dec362dcf3a1841e1bf
#
_entry.id   bac2422a9f5b2dec362dcf3a1841e1bf
#
_cell.length_a   1.000
_cell.length_b   1.000
_cell.length_c   1.000
_cell.angle_alpha   90.00
_cell.angle_beta   90.00
_cell.angle_gamma   90.00
#
_symmetry.space_group_name_H-M   'P 1'
#
loop_
_entity.id
_entity.type
_entity.pdbx_description
1 polymer ?
#
loop_
_entity_poly.entity_id
_entity_poly.type
_entity_poly.pdbx_seq_one_letter_code
_entity_poly.pdbx_strand_id
1 'polypeptide(L)'
;MGLAGLAALATILAGCVTDAEIKDKAKGHIRIGAAHIQAGQYTPALKELLEAEKLTPDDPTVHYYLGIAYERKGFVDDAVKEFQKAIALKPDYSEAHNFLGTIYLARGNYDEAIASFNKALVNPLYETPSVPLYNMGRAYKAKGDLRGAYASFKEAIRKEPNTYLMPVLQLNLGVIDYQQGSYYEAEKHLARSVQLAQNLAEGHYWLGMTQMQLRKRKEAAESFKKVIQLAPESDWAAKSRENLKSR
;
A
#
# COMPACT_ATOMS: atom_id res chain seq x y z
N MET A 1 -79.92 16.13 -27.47
CA MET A 1 -78.70 16.28 -28.27
C MET A 1 -77.55 16.49 -27.27
N GLY A 2 -76.81 15.42 -27.02
CA GLY A 2 -75.70 15.41 -26.00
C GLY A 2 -74.35 15.69 -26.63
N LEU A 3 -73.64 16.58 -26.08
CA LEU A 3 -72.20 16.81 -26.34
C LEU A 3 -71.38 16.08 -25.29
N ALA A 4 -70.80 14.98 -25.74
CA ALA A 4 -69.79 14.24 -24.91
C ALA A 4 -68.48 15.00 -24.95
N GLY A 5 -68.09 15.50 -23.80
CA GLY A 5 -66.77 16.08 -23.59
C GLY A 5 -65.71 14.98 -23.45
N LEU A 6 -64.79 14.86 -24.40
CA LEU A 6 -63.55 14.07 -24.22
C LEU A 6 -62.61 14.81 -23.28
N ALA A 7 -62.47 14.31 -22.04
CA ALA A 7 -61.40 14.67 -21.15
C ALA A 7 -60.15 13.89 -21.56
N ALA A 8 -59.21 14.57 -22.19
CA ALA A 8 -57.89 14.01 -22.48
C ALA A 8 -57.09 13.94 -21.16
N LEU A 9 -56.93 12.73 -20.63
CA LEU A 9 -55.99 12.43 -19.55
C LEU A 9 -54.55 12.56 -20.11
N ALA A 10 -53.96 13.72 -19.91
CA ALA A 10 -52.51 13.86 -20.11
C ALA A 10 -51.79 13.13 -18.94
N THR A 11 -51.44 11.88 -19.15
CA THR A 11 -50.52 11.16 -18.30
C THR A 11 -49.15 11.80 -18.44
N ILE A 12 -48.79 12.59 -17.44
CA ILE A 12 -47.39 13.04 -17.25
C ILE A 12 -46.59 11.80 -16.92
N LEU A 13 -45.92 11.23 -17.90
CA LEU A 13 -44.85 10.30 -17.74
C LEU A 13 -43.66 11.07 -17.14
N ALA A 14 -43.72 11.33 -15.82
CA ALA A 14 -42.53 11.60 -15.05
C ALA A 14 -41.69 10.33 -15.14
N GLY A 15 -40.61 10.36 -15.94
CA GLY A 15 -39.71 9.24 -16.09
C GLY A 15 -39.13 8.93 -14.70
N CYS A 16 -39.63 7.86 -14.06
CA CYS A 16 -39.00 7.32 -12.86
C CYS A 16 -37.62 6.88 -13.27
N VAL A 17 -36.61 7.56 -12.79
CA VAL A 17 -35.21 7.11 -12.92
C VAL A 17 -35.14 5.73 -12.26
N THR A 18 -34.74 4.74 -13.02
CA THR A 18 -34.66 3.35 -12.50
C THR A 18 -33.46 3.20 -11.56
N ASP A 19 -33.54 2.25 -10.62
CA ASP A 19 -32.41 1.90 -9.77
C ASP A 19 -31.13 1.55 -10.56
N ALA A 20 -31.29 0.98 -11.74
CA ALA A 20 -30.19 0.66 -12.65
C ALA A 20 -29.52 1.92 -13.18
N GLU A 21 -30.29 2.94 -13.57
CA GLU A 21 -29.77 4.22 -14.07
C GLU A 21 -29.06 5.00 -12.94
N ILE A 22 -29.62 4.95 -11.71
CA ILE A 22 -28.97 5.56 -10.52
C ILE A 22 -27.62 4.90 -10.26
N LYS A 23 -27.56 3.57 -10.24
CA LYS A 23 -26.31 2.81 -10.04
C LYS A 23 -25.30 3.06 -11.15
N ASP A 24 -25.74 3.16 -12.38
CA ASP A 24 -24.84 3.43 -13.52
C ASP A 24 -24.27 4.85 -13.45
N LYS A 25 -25.08 5.83 -13.09
CA LYS A 25 -24.63 7.21 -12.84
C LYS A 25 -23.61 7.26 -11.68
N ALA A 26 -23.89 6.57 -10.58
CA ALA A 26 -22.96 6.48 -9.44
C ALA A 26 -21.61 5.87 -9.85
N LYS A 27 -21.62 4.77 -10.62
CA LYS A 27 -20.39 4.17 -11.18
C LYS A 27 -19.63 5.15 -12.07
N GLY A 28 -20.33 6.00 -12.81
CA GLY A 28 -19.72 7.08 -13.59
C GLY A 28 -18.92 8.04 -12.69
N HIS A 29 -19.54 8.54 -11.62
CA HIS A 29 -18.88 9.41 -10.65
C HIS A 29 -17.72 8.72 -9.94
N ILE A 30 -17.85 7.45 -9.52
CA ILE A 30 -16.75 6.66 -8.92
C ILE A 30 -15.56 6.59 -9.88
N ARG A 31 -15.79 6.27 -11.14
CA ARG A 31 -14.72 6.16 -12.16
C ARG A 31 -13.99 7.48 -12.38
N ILE A 32 -14.72 8.60 -12.44
CA ILE A 32 -14.15 9.94 -12.59
C ILE A 32 -13.36 10.30 -11.31
N GLY A 33 -13.93 10.05 -10.13
CA GLY A 33 -13.27 10.27 -8.85
C GLY A 33 -11.96 9.48 -8.72
N ALA A 34 -11.98 8.20 -9.09
CA ALA A 34 -10.78 7.34 -9.11
C ALA A 34 -9.71 7.88 -10.09
N ALA A 35 -10.12 8.34 -11.28
CA ALA A 35 -9.20 8.96 -12.24
C ALA A 35 -8.57 10.24 -11.68
N HIS A 36 -9.33 11.08 -10.99
CA HIS A 36 -8.81 12.27 -10.31
C HIS A 36 -7.82 11.90 -9.18
N ILE A 37 -8.07 10.82 -8.42
CA ILE A 37 -7.11 10.32 -7.41
C ILE A 37 -5.78 9.94 -8.09
N GLN A 38 -5.83 9.20 -9.19
CA GLN A 38 -4.63 8.81 -9.95
C GLN A 38 -3.86 10.01 -10.49
N ALA A 39 -4.57 11.08 -10.87
CA ALA A 39 -4.00 12.35 -11.33
C ALA A 39 -3.52 13.26 -10.17
N GLY A 40 -3.63 12.84 -8.91
CA GLY A 40 -3.29 13.66 -7.73
C GLY A 40 -4.26 14.82 -7.45
N GLN A 41 -5.42 14.82 -8.10
CA GLN A 41 -6.45 15.87 -8.01
C GLN A 41 -7.50 15.52 -6.94
N TYR A 42 -7.12 15.54 -5.68
CA TYR A 42 -7.95 15.01 -4.59
C TYR A 42 -9.23 15.82 -4.30
N THR A 43 -9.24 17.14 -4.53
CA THR A 43 -10.45 17.96 -4.35
C THR A 43 -11.51 17.69 -5.42
N PRO A 44 -11.20 17.66 -6.72
CA PRO A 44 -12.12 17.15 -7.74
C PRO A 44 -12.58 15.72 -7.45
N ALA A 45 -11.68 14.82 -7.02
CA ALA A 45 -12.03 13.46 -6.66
C ALA A 45 -13.12 13.40 -5.59
N LEU A 46 -12.95 14.15 -4.48
CA LEU A 46 -13.95 14.20 -3.41
C LEU A 46 -15.30 14.72 -3.92
N LYS A 47 -15.31 15.74 -4.78
CA LYS A 47 -16.56 16.25 -5.33
C LYS A 47 -17.34 15.16 -6.09
N GLU A 48 -16.67 14.43 -6.96
CA GLU A 48 -17.30 13.36 -7.73
C GLU A 48 -17.76 12.20 -6.83
N LEU A 49 -16.92 11.80 -5.86
CA LEU A 49 -17.23 10.69 -4.96
C LEU A 49 -18.36 11.01 -3.98
N LEU A 50 -18.50 12.26 -3.54
CA LEU A 50 -19.64 12.70 -2.73
C LEU A 50 -20.95 12.72 -3.55
N GLU A 51 -20.90 13.00 -4.87
CA GLU A 51 -22.07 12.82 -5.74
C GLU A 51 -22.43 11.33 -5.90
N ALA A 52 -21.41 10.44 -5.99
CA ALA A 52 -21.64 9.00 -5.99
C ALA A 52 -22.29 8.52 -4.68
N GLU A 53 -21.82 9.01 -3.52
CA GLU A 53 -22.37 8.67 -2.19
C GLU A 53 -23.85 9.04 -2.07
N LYS A 54 -24.24 10.21 -2.57
CA LYS A 54 -25.66 10.63 -2.61
C LYS A 54 -26.55 9.68 -3.41
N LEU A 55 -26.01 9.08 -4.46
CA LEU A 55 -26.72 8.18 -5.35
C LEU A 55 -26.76 6.74 -4.80
N THR A 56 -25.65 6.28 -4.23
CA THR A 56 -25.47 4.91 -3.71
C THR A 56 -24.73 4.93 -2.37
N PRO A 57 -25.39 5.36 -1.26
CA PRO A 57 -24.76 5.50 0.05
C PRO A 57 -24.28 4.16 0.65
N ASP A 58 -24.78 3.03 0.16
CA ASP A 58 -24.44 1.68 0.63
C ASP A 58 -23.47 0.95 -0.34
N ASP A 59 -22.85 1.66 -1.29
CA ASP A 59 -21.83 1.05 -2.14
C ASP A 59 -20.45 1.11 -1.43
N PRO A 60 -19.86 -0.03 -1.04
CA PRO A 60 -18.56 -0.07 -0.38
C PRO A 60 -17.43 0.55 -1.22
N THR A 61 -17.58 0.58 -2.54
CA THR A 61 -16.59 1.14 -3.46
C THR A 61 -16.51 2.67 -3.33
N VAL A 62 -17.64 3.33 -3.12
CA VAL A 62 -17.69 4.79 -2.89
C VAL A 62 -16.90 5.14 -1.63
N HIS A 63 -17.19 4.47 -0.51
CA HIS A 63 -16.52 4.70 0.76
C HIS A 63 -15.01 4.38 0.71
N TYR A 64 -14.64 3.34 -0.01
CA TYR A 64 -13.23 3.02 -0.25
C TYR A 64 -12.50 4.17 -0.96
N TYR A 65 -13.04 4.70 -2.06
CA TYR A 65 -12.40 5.81 -2.77
C TYR A 65 -12.48 7.14 -2.02
N LEU A 66 -13.55 7.40 -1.27
CA LEU A 66 -13.62 8.54 -0.34
C LEU A 66 -12.50 8.45 0.71
N GLY A 67 -12.31 7.27 1.29
CA GLY A 67 -11.22 7.02 2.24
C GLY A 67 -9.85 7.36 1.66
N ILE A 68 -9.56 6.94 0.43
CA ILE A 68 -8.31 7.28 -0.27
C ILE A 68 -8.20 8.79 -0.48
N ALA A 69 -9.25 9.43 -0.97
CA ALA A 69 -9.22 10.86 -1.29
C ALA A 69 -9.02 11.71 -0.03
N TYR A 70 -9.66 11.35 1.10
CA TYR A 70 -9.46 12.01 2.39
C TYR A 70 -8.04 11.79 2.93
N GLU A 71 -7.51 10.56 2.88
CA GLU A 71 -6.15 10.26 3.33
C GLU A 71 -5.13 11.11 2.57
N ARG A 72 -5.24 11.15 1.24
CA ARG A 72 -4.35 11.94 0.38
C ARG A 72 -4.44 13.44 0.61
N LYS A 73 -5.54 13.95 1.13
CA LYS A 73 -5.69 15.34 1.57
C LYS A 73 -5.21 15.59 3.00
N GLY A 74 -4.82 14.56 3.72
CA GLY A 74 -4.41 14.65 5.12
C GLY A 74 -5.57 14.59 6.14
N PHE A 75 -6.80 14.36 5.69
CA PHE A 75 -7.97 14.17 6.57
C PHE A 75 -8.06 12.72 7.05
N VAL A 76 -7.05 12.31 7.82
CA VAL A 76 -6.81 10.89 8.16
C VAL A 76 -7.96 10.28 8.98
N ASP A 77 -8.60 11.06 9.88
CA ASP A 77 -9.71 10.56 10.68
C ASP A 77 -10.98 10.32 9.85
N ASP A 78 -11.23 11.17 8.85
CA ASP A 78 -12.34 10.97 7.92
C ASP A 78 -12.06 9.78 6.99
N ALA A 79 -10.81 9.61 6.56
CA ALA A 79 -10.39 8.41 5.82
C ALA A 79 -10.64 7.12 6.59
N VAL A 80 -10.32 7.09 7.89
CA VAL A 80 -10.59 5.92 8.75
C VAL A 80 -12.08 5.60 8.80
N LYS A 81 -12.95 6.62 8.99
CA LYS A 81 -14.40 6.43 8.99
C LYS A 81 -14.91 5.83 7.68
N GLU A 82 -14.42 6.35 6.57
CA GLU A 82 -14.85 5.88 5.26
C GLU A 82 -14.36 4.43 4.96
N PHE A 83 -13.11 4.08 5.31
CA PHE A 83 -12.66 2.69 5.20
C PHE A 83 -13.44 1.76 6.13
N GLN A 84 -13.81 2.20 7.34
CA GLN A 84 -14.66 1.41 8.25
C GLN A 84 -16.07 1.20 7.69
N LYS A 85 -16.68 2.21 7.04
CA LYS A 85 -17.96 2.06 6.34
C LYS A 85 -17.82 1.05 5.18
N ALA A 86 -16.79 1.17 4.35
CA ALA A 86 -16.54 0.23 3.27
C ALA A 86 -16.45 -1.22 3.78
N ILE A 87 -15.73 -1.44 4.88
CA ILE A 87 -15.59 -2.75 5.54
C ILE A 87 -16.91 -3.23 6.16
N ALA A 88 -17.70 -2.34 6.76
CA ALA A 88 -19.02 -2.70 7.29
C ALA A 88 -19.97 -3.19 6.20
N LEU A 89 -19.93 -2.57 5.02
CA LEU A 89 -20.72 -2.94 3.84
C LEU A 89 -20.17 -4.18 3.12
N LYS A 90 -18.85 -4.36 3.11
CA LYS A 90 -18.15 -5.50 2.50
C LYS A 90 -17.04 -5.99 3.43
N PRO A 91 -17.33 -6.96 4.33
CA PRO A 91 -16.39 -7.41 5.36
C PRO A 91 -15.08 -8.03 4.84
N ASP A 92 -15.06 -8.55 3.62
CA ASP A 92 -13.89 -9.12 2.95
C ASP A 92 -13.20 -8.14 1.97
N TYR A 93 -13.39 -6.84 2.16
CA TYR A 93 -12.81 -5.80 1.29
C TYR A 93 -11.30 -5.65 1.59
N SER A 94 -10.49 -6.48 0.95
CA SER A 94 -9.04 -6.59 1.18
C SER A 94 -8.31 -5.25 1.07
N GLU A 95 -8.60 -4.45 0.05
CA GLU A 95 -7.98 -3.16 -0.16
C GLU A 95 -8.29 -2.17 0.97
N ALA A 96 -9.54 -2.11 1.43
CA ALA A 96 -9.94 -1.24 2.52
C ALA A 96 -9.26 -1.65 3.85
N HIS A 97 -9.18 -2.95 4.13
CA HIS A 97 -8.42 -3.46 5.27
C HIS A 97 -6.92 -3.12 5.17
N ASN A 98 -6.32 -3.25 3.99
CA ASN A 98 -4.90 -2.91 3.79
C ASN A 98 -4.66 -1.40 4.01
N PHE A 99 -5.50 -0.51 3.47
CA PHE A 99 -5.37 0.93 3.72
C PHE A 99 -5.55 1.30 5.19
N LEU A 100 -6.54 0.74 5.86
CA LEU A 100 -6.75 0.95 7.29
C LEU A 100 -5.53 0.47 8.10
N GLY A 101 -4.97 -0.68 7.74
CA GLY A 101 -3.73 -1.19 8.33
C GLY A 101 -2.54 -0.25 8.13
N THR A 102 -2.40 0.40 6.96
CA THR A 102 -1.32 1.37 6.73
C THR A 102 -1.49 2.64 7.57
N ILE A 103 -2.72 3.08 7.79
CA ILE A 103 -2.99 4.22 8.68
C ILE A 103 -2.61 3.87 10.13
N TYR A 104 -3.01 2.69 10.62
CA TYR A 104 -2.63 2.25 11.96
C TYR A 104 -1.11 2.10 12.12
N LEU A 105 -0.43 1.55 11.11
CA LEU A 105 1.03 1.46 11.09
C LEU A 105 1.69 2.85 11.20
N ALA A 106 1.20 3.83 10.45
CA ALA A 106 1.71 5.20 10.48
C ALA A 106 1.47 5.89 11.84
N ARG A 107 0.41 5.51 12.56
CA ARG A 107 0.09 6.00 13.91
C ARG A 107 0.85 5.26 15.04
N GLY A 108 1.63 4.23 14.70
CA GLY A 108 2.31 3.38 15.69
C GLY A 108 1.42 2.35 16.36
N ASN A 109 0.18 2.19 15.91
CA ASN A 109 -0.78 1.20 16.38
C ASN A 109 -0.51 -0.14 15.69
N TYR A 110 0.60 -0.77 16.06
CA TYR A 110 1.14 -1.91 15.31
C TYR A 110 0.26 -3.17 15.39
N ASP A 111 -0.42 -3.41 16.52
CA ASP A 111 -1.29 -4.58 16.68
C ASP A 111 -2.56 -4.46 15.84
N GLU A 112 -3.17 -3.28 15.81
CA GLU A 112 -4.32 -2.98 14.96
C GLU A 112 -3.94 -3.02 13.46
N ALA A 113 -2.72 -2.56 13.13
CA ALA A 113 -2.19 -2.65 11.77
C ALA A 113 -2.06 -4.12 11.33
N ILE A 114 -1.42 -4.97 12.15
CA ILE A 114 -1.26 -6.40 11.88
C ILE A 114 -2.62 -7.09 11.75
N ALA A 115 -3.57 -6.79 12.65
CA ALA A 115 -4.92 -7.34 12.58
C ALA A 115 -5.63 -6.95 11.27
N SER A 116 -5.49 -5.70 10.84
CA SER A 116 -6.07 -5.21 9.59
C SER A 116 -5.42 -5.87 8.36
N PHE A 117 -4.09 -6.00 8.33
CA PHE A 117 -3.40 -6.71 7.24
C PHE A 117 -3.79 -8.20 7.17
N ASN A 118 -3.98 -8.87 8.31
CA ASN A 118 -4.48 -10.23 8.33
C ASN A 118 -5.89 -10.33 7.72
N LYS A 119 -6.79 -9.38 8.02
CA LYS A 119 -8.12 -9.34 7.41
C LYS A 119 -8.05 -9.09 5.90
N ALA A 120 -7.12 -8.27 5.42
CA ALA A 120 -6.90 -8.06 3.99
C ALA A 120 -6.52 -9.36 3.25
N LEU A 121 -5.91 -10.32 3.94
CA LEU A 121 -5.44 -11.59 3.39
C LEU A 121 -6.47 -12.73 3.47
N VAL A 122 -7.65 -12.49 4.04
CA VAL A 122 -8.71 -13.51 4.16
C VAL A 122 -9.28 -13.88 2.79
N ASN A 123 -9.42 -12.92 1.88
CA ASN A 123 -9.91 -13.19 0.54
C ASN A 123 -8.81 -13.88 -0.29
N PRO A 124 -9.00 -15.14 -0.73
CA PRO A 124 -8.00 -15.85 -1.52
C PRO A 124 -7.81 -15.30 -2.94
N LEU A 125 -8.75 -14.49 -3.40
CA LEU A 125 -8.73 -13.85 -4.73
C LEU A 125 -8.09 -12.45 -4.69
N TYR A 126 -7.54 -12.03 -3.56
CA TYR A 126 -6.86 -10.75 -3.49
C TYR A 126 -5.61 -10.73 -4.37
N GLU A 127 -5.57 -9.82 -5.35
CA GLU A 127 -4.58 -9.83 -6.44
C GLU A 127 -3.16 -9.47 -5.99
N THR A 128 -3.01 -8.68 -4.92
CA THR A 128 -1.71 -8.16 -4.47
C THR A 128 -1.39 -8.52 -3.01
N PRO A 129 -1.38 -9.81 -2.65
CA PRO A 129 -1.19 -10.24 -1.26
C PRO A 129 0.20 -9.91 -0.70
N SER A 130 1.18 -9.64 -1.55
CA SER A 130 2.51 -9.21 -1.10
C SER A 130 2.51 -7.84 -0.42
N VAL A 131 1.55 -6.96 -0.75
CA VAL A 131 1.48 -5.61 -0.19
C VAL A 131 1.12 -5.62 1.29
N PRO A 132 -0.02 -6.21 1.75
CA PRO A 132 -0.31 -6.30 3.18
C PRO A 132 0.72 -7.14 3.94
N LEU A 133 1.29 -8.18 3.34
CA LEU A 133 2.35 -8.98 3.96
C LEU A 133 3.64 -8.17 4.17
N TYR A 134 4.04 -7.36 3.21
CA TYR A 134 5.16 -6.44 3.36
C TYR A 134 4.90 -5.43 4.48
N ASN A 135 3.73 -4.80 4.50
CA ASN A 135 3.36 -3.84 5.54
C ASN A 135 3.25 -4.50 6.93
N MET A 136 2.75 -5.72 7.01
CA MET A 136 2.72 -6.51 8.23
C MET A 136 4.14 -6.81 8.75
N GLY A 137 5.07 -7.15 7.84
CA GLY A 137 6.49 -7.31 8.20
C GLY A 137 7.10 -6.02 8.73
N ARG A 138 6.75 -4.85 8.17
CA ARG A 138 7.16 -3.55 8.71
C ARG A 138 6.58 -3.28 10.10
N ALA A 139 5.32 -3.63 10.34
CA ALA A 139 4.67 -3.50 11.65
C ALA A 139 5.36 -4.39 12.70
N TYR A 140 5.63 -5.65 12.40
CA TYR A 140 6.39 -6.55 13.28
C TYR A 140 7.80 -6.03 13.56
N LYS A 141 8.51 -5.53 12.52
CA LYS A 141 9.83 -4.93 12.68
C LYS A 141 9.80 -3.73 13.62
N ALA A 142 8.79 -2.86 13.48
CA ALA A 142 8.61 -1.69 14.35
C ALA A 142 8.30 -2.08 15.82
N LYS A 143 7.63 -3.22 16.05
CA LYS A 143 7.44 -3.83 17.37
C LYS A 143 8.70 -4.49 17.94
N GLY A 144 9.75 -4.66 17.14
CA GLY A 144 10.94 -5.45 17.53
C GLY A 144 10.79 -6.96 17.32
N ASP A 145 9.66 -7.42 16.78
CA ASP A 145 9.45 -8.83 16.44
C ASP A 145 10.09 -9.16 15.08
N LEU A 146 11.39 -9.41 15.11
CA LEU A 146 12.14 -9.77 13.90
C LEU A 146 11.72 -11.12 13.31
N ARG A 147 11.20 -12.05 14.13
CA ARG A 147 10.71 -13.35 13.65
C ARG A 147 9.42 -13.18 12.85
N GLY A 148 8.45 -12.45 13.39
CA GLY A 148 7.21 -12.12 12.69
C GLY A 148 7.46 -11.32 11.42
N ALA A 149 8.40 -10.37 11.45
CA ALA A 149 8.82 -9.59 10.27
C ALA A 149 9.39 -10.50 9.18
N TYR A 150 10.34 -11.36 9.52
CA TYR A 150 10.98 -12.29 8.59
C TYR A 150 9.96 -13.24 7.95
N ALA A 151 9.09 -13.84 8.78
CA ALA A 151 8.02 -14.72 8.28
C ALA A 151 7.08 -14.01 7.30
N SER A 152 6.69 -12.77 7.60
CA SER A 152 5.81 -11.97 6.74
C SER A 152 6.46 -11.65 5.39
N PHE A 153 7.74 -11.25 5.38
CA PHE A 153 8.47 -10.99 4.13
C PHE A 153 8.68 -12.26 3.30
N LYS A 154 8.98 -13.39 3.92
CA LYS A 154 9.07 -14.69 3.23
C LYS A 154 7.72 -15.10 2.62
N GLU A 155 6.63 -14.91 3.37
CA GLU A 155 5.29 -15.23 2.90
C GLU A 155 4.87 -14.33 1.73
N ALA A 156 5.25 -13.03 1.74
CA ALA A 156 5.04 -12.13 0.62
C ALA A 156 5.68 -12.66 -0.67
N ILE A 157 6.93 -13.12 -0.58
CA ILE A 157 7.65 -13.71 -1.73
C ILE A 157 6.96 -15.02 -2.17
N ARG A 158 6.53 -15.85 -1.22
CA ARG A 158 5.87 -17.13 -1.53
C ARG A 158 4.53 -16.94 -2.23
N LYS A 159 3.73 -15.95 -1.78
CA LYS A 159 2.40 -15.67 -2.34
C LYS A 159 2.50 -15.00 -3.71
N GLU A 160 3.50 -14.18 -3.91
CA GLU A 160 3.68 -13.39 -5.14
C GLU A 160 5.17 -13.35 -5.55
N PRO A 161 5.67 -14.44 -6.18
CA PRO A 161 7.11 -14.56 -6.52
C PRO A 161 7.65 -13.49 -7.47
N ASN A 162 6.78 -12.86 -8.26
CA ASN A 162 7.13 -11.82 -9.23
C ASN A 162 6.69 -10.42 -8.77
N THR A 163 6.47 -10.23 -7.48
CA THR A 163 6.04 -8.92 -6.95
C THR A 163 7.08 -7.82 -7.24
N TYR A 164 6.59 -6.61 -7.53
CA TYR A 164 7.45 -5.43 -7.67
C TYR A 164 8.16 -5.05 -6.35
N LEU A 165 7.70 -5.58 -5.22
CA LEU A 165 8.30 -5.40 -3.90
C LEU A 165 9.54 -6.29 -3.68
N MET A 166 9.88 -7.18 -4.61
CA MET A 166 10.98 -8.13 -4.45
C MET A 166 12.29 -7.47 -3.97
N PRO A 167 12.75 -6.34 -4.53
CA PRO A 167 14.00 -5.71 -4.08
C PRO A 167 13.97 -5.33 -2.59
N VAL A 168 12.87 -4.73 -2.14
CA VAL A 168 12.73 -4.28 -0.74
C VAL A 168 12.43 -5.43 0.22
N LEU A 169 11.78 -6.49 -0.23
CA LEU A 169 11.60 -7.73 0.54
C LEU A 169 12.96 -8.39 0.80
N GLN A 170 13.78 -8.53 -0.24
CA GLN A 170 15.14 -9.06 -0.13
C GLN A 170 16.03 -8.18 0.76
N LEU A 171 15.94 -6.85 0.65
CA LEU A 171 16.63 -5.94 1.54
C LEU A 171 16.28 -6.21 3.01
N ASN A 172 14.98 -6.24 3.35
CA ASN A 172 14.55 -6.42 4.73
C ASN A 172 14.93 -7.79 5.30
N LEU A 173 14.83 -8.87 4.51
CA LEU A 173 15.32 -10.19 4.90
C LEU A 173 16.81 -10.16 5.20
N GLY A 174 17.62 -9.60 4.30
CA GLY A 174 19.07 -9.50 4.50
C GLY A 174 19.48 -8.63 5.69
N VAL A 175 18.73 -7.55 5.95
CA VAL A 175 18.98 -6.72 7.15
C VAL A 175 18.69 -7.50 8.44
N ILE A 176 17.61 -8.28 8.46
CA ILE A 176 17.28 -9.13 9.61
C ILE A 176 18.36 -10.21 9.80
N ASP A 177 18.77 -10.88 8.73
CA ASP A 177 19.83 -11.90 8.77
C ASP A 177 21.15 -11.29 9.29
N TYR A 178 21.52 -10.08 8.85
CA TYR A 178 22.67 -9.35 9.36
C TYR A 178 22.56 -9.10 10.86
N GLN A 179 21.43 -8.63 11.35
CA GLN A 179 21.17 -8.37 12.77
C GLN A 179 21.25 -9.64 13.64
N GLN A 180 20.94 -10.80 13.05
CA GLN A 180 21.01 -12.10 13.69
C GLN A 180 22.39 -12.77 13.57
N GLY A 181 23.36 -12.11 12.91
CA GLY A 181 24.69 -12.67 12.68
C GLY A 181 24.78 -13.72 11.56
N SER A 182 23.69 -13.94 10.83
CA SER A 182 23.61 -14.88 9.71
C SER A 182 24.18 -14.27 8.42
N TYR A 183 25.46 -13.88 8.45
CA TYR A 183 26.06 -13.02 7.43
C TYR A 183 26.07 -13.64 6.01
N TYR A 184 26.17 -14.96 5.88
CA TYR A 184 26.10 -15.61 4.56
C TYR A 184 24.72 -15.50 3.92
N GLU A 185 23.65 -15.69 4.70
CA GLU A 185 22.28 -15.50 4.19
C GLU A 185 21.98 -14.02 3.95
N ALA A 186 22.47 -13.14 4.83
CA ALA A 186 22.40 -11.70 4.64
C ALA A 186 23.02 -11.26 3.31
N GLU A 187 24.24 -11.73 2.99
CA GLU A 187 24.90 -11.42 1.73
C GLU A 187 24.05 -11.87 0.52
N LYS A 188 23.50 -13.07 0.57
CA LYS A 188 22.67 -13.63 -0.50
C LYS A 188 21.41 -12.78 -0.74
N HIS A 189 20.70 -12.44 0.32
CA HIS A 189 19.49 -11.60 0.22
C HIS A 189 19.84 -10.18 -0.26
N LEU A 190 20.87 -9.55 0.31
CA LEU A 190 21.28 -8.19 -0.03
C LEU A 190 21.84 -8.10 -1.46
N ALA A 191 22.65 -9.07 -1.89
CA ALA A 191 23.11 -9.13 -3.27
C ALA A 191 21.94 -9.25 -4.25
N ARG A 192 20.93 -10.07 -3.92
CA ARG A 192 19.71 -10.16 -4.74
C ARG A 192 18.93 -8.86 -4.78
N SER A 193 18.83 -8.16 -3.65
CA SER A 193 18.18 -6.84 -3.57
C SER A 193 18.82 -5.84 -4.52
N VAL A 194 20.16 -5.67 -4.44
CA VAL A 194 20.88 -4.69 -5.28
C VAL A 194 20.98 -5.12 -6.74
N GLN A 195 20.91 -6.41 -7.03
CA GLN A 195 20.81 -6.92 -8.41
C GLN A 195 19.49 -6.48 -9.06
N LEU A 196 18.40 -6.53 -8.30
CA LEU A 196 17.05 -6.17 -8.78
C LEU A 196 16.81 -4.64 -8.79
N ALA A 197 17.45 -3.92 -7.87
CA ALA A 197 17.36 -2.45 -7.77
C ALA A 197 18.75 -1.86 -7.56
N GLN A 198 19.49 -1.66 -8.66
CA GLN A 198 20.88 -1.20 -8.64
C GLN A 198 21.08 0.20 -8.08
N ASN A 199 20.02 1.00 -8.00
CA ASN A 199 19.99 2.35 -7.43
C ASN A 199 19.59 2.39 -5.94
N LEU A 200 19.43 1.25 -5.28
CA LEU A 200 19.02 1.16 -3.89
C LEU A 200 20.23 1.36 -2.97
N ALA A 201 20.55 2.61 -2.61
CA ALA A 201 21.72 2.96 -1.80
C ALA A 201 21.75 2.22 -0.45
N GLU A 202 20.62 2.09 0.25
CA GLU A 202 20.50 1.33 1.48
C GLU A 202 20.91 -0.14 1.30
N GLY A 203 20.50 -0.77 0.20
CA GLY A 203 20.86 -2.16 -0.13
C GLY A 203 22.38 -2.34 -0.28
N HIS A 204 23.03 -1.43 -0.99
CA HIS A 204 24.49 -1.42 -1.11
C HIS A 204 25.21 -1.17 0.22
N TYR A 205 24.66 -0.31 1.07
CA TYR A 205 25.20 -0.07 2.40
C TYR A 205 25.21 -1.36 3.25
N TRP A 206 24.06 -2.01 3.36
CA TRP A 206 23.94 -3.24 4.15
C TRP A 206 24.75 -4.40 3.55
N LEU A 207 24.84 -4.47 2.21
CA LEU A 207 25.72 -5.43 1.54
C LEU A 207 27.19 -5.19 1.93
N GLY A 208 27.66 -3.94 1.88
CA GLY A 208 29.01 -3.58 2.31
C GLY A 208 29.27 -3.91 3.77
N MET A 209 28.33 -3.61 4.68
CA MET A 209 28.40 -3.98 6.10
C MET A 209 28.52 -5.50 6.30
N THR A 210 27.73 -6.26 5.55
CA THR A 210 27.76 -7.73 5.59
C THR A 210 29.07 -8.28 5.07
N GLN A 211 29.57 -7.75 3.96
CA GLN A 211 30.86 -8.13 3.39
C GLN A 211 32.03 -7.83 4.32
N MET A 212 31.96 -6.75 5.11
CA MET A 212 32.95 -6.48 6.17
C MET A 212 32.96 -7.58 7.22
N GLN A 213 31.80 -8.04 7.68
CA GLN A 213 31.70 -9.15 8.64
C GLN A 213 32.27 -10.47 8.08
N LEU A 214 32.09 -10.68 6.78
CA LEU A 214 32.62 -11.84 6.05
C LEU A 214 34.12 -11.68 5.67
N ARG A 215 34.78 -10.59 6.07
CA ARG A 215 36.17 -10.25 5.74
C ARG A 215 36.44 -10.04 4.22
N LYS A 216 35.38 -9.78 3.44
CA LYS A 216 35.44 -9.47 2.01
C LYS A 216 35.67 -7.96 1.82
N ARG A 217 36.83 -7.47 2.26
CA ARG A 217 37.12 -6.02 2.33
C ARG A 217 37.06 -5.29 0.99
N LYS A 218 37.49 -5.94 -0.10
CA LYS A 218 37.48 -5.31 -1.44
C LYS A 218 36.05 -5.11 -1.92
N GLU A 219 35.24 -6.14 -1.80
CA GLU A 219 33.82 -6.11 -2.18
C GLU A 219 33.04 -5.10 -1.35
N ALA A 220 33.31 -5.06 -0.04
CA ALA A 220 32.71 -4.07 0.86
C ALA A 220 33.05 -2.62 0.45
N ALA A 221 34.31 -2.37 0.07
CA ALA A 221 34.73 -1.06 -0.40
C ALA A 221 34.00 -0.65 -1.69
N GLU A 222 33.78 -1.56 -2.63
CA GLU A 222 33.01 -1.28 -3.85
C GLU A 222 31.52 -1.00 -3.52
N SER A 223 30.92 -1.77 -2.61
CA SER A 223 29.57 -1.54 -2.15
C SER A 223 29.41 -0.15 -1.51
N PHE A 224 30.33 0.27 -0.63
CA PHE A 224 30.30 1.61 0.00
C PHE A 224 30.54 2.74 -1.01
N LYS A 225 31.46 2.58 -1.98
CA LYS A 225 31.65 3.55 -3.06
C LYS A 225 30.37 3.73 -3.87
N LYS A 226 29.64 2.62 -4.13
CA LYS A 226 28.37 2.68 -4.84
C LYS A 226 27.32 3.47 -4.08
N VAL A 227 27.23 3.36 -2.74
CA VAL A 227 26.36 4.18 -1.90
C VAL A 227 26.66 5.66 -2.07
N ILE A 228 27.95 6.05 -1.99
CA ILE A 228 28.38 7.45 -2.12
C ILE A 228 28.04 8.00 -3.50
N GLN A 229 28.18 7.20 -4.54
CA GLN A 229 27.82 7.58 -5.91
C GLN A 229 26.31 7.79 -6.08
N LEU A 230 25.50 6.90 -5.50
CA LEU A 230 24.03 6.92 -5.67
C LEU A 230 23.34 8.02 -4.86
N ALA A 231 23.83 8.30 -3.66
CA ALA A 231 23.18 9.20 -2.72
C ALA A 231 24.20 9.99 -1.88
N PRO A 232 25.02 10.88 -2.50
CA PRO A 232 26.19 11.48 -1.89
C PRO A 232 25.92 12.27 -0.60
N GLU A 233 24.73 12.85 -0.47
CA GLU A 233 24.33 13.67 0.69
C GLU A 233 23.52 12.88 1.74
N SER A 234 23.36 11.56 1.56
CA SER A 234 22.60 10.74 2.50
C SER A 234 23.41 10.32 3.71
N ASP A 235 22.71 9.98 4.80
CA ASP A 235 23.30 9.36 5.99
C ASP A 235 24.05 8.05 5.64
N TRP A 236 23.55 7.30 4.66
CA TRP A 236 24.19 6.09 4.18
C TRP A 236 25.56 6.39 3.56
N ALA A 237 25.68 7.49 2.80
CA ALA A 237 26.96 7.91 2.24
C ALA A 237 27.94 8.40 3.31
N ALA A 238 27.47 9.14 4.33
CA ALA A 238 28.29 9.55 5.45
C ALA A 238 28.87 8.33 6.18
N LYS A 239 28.03 7.37 6.56
CA LYS A 239 28.43 6.11 7.19
C LYS A 239 29.37 5.28 6.30
N SER A 240 29.14 5.28 4.98
CA SER A 240 30.00 4.57 4.03
C SER A 240 31.39 5.18 3.95
N ARG A 241 31.52 6.52 3.99
CA ARG A 241 32.83 7.21 4.05
C ARG A 241 33.61 6.85 5.31
N GLU A 242 32.92 6.73 6.46
CA GLU A 242 33.54 6.30 7.72
C GLU A 242 34.08 4.87 7.63
N ASN A 243 33.26 3.94 7.11
CA ASN A 243 33.68 2.55 6.93
C ASN A 243 34.87 2.37 5.95
N LEU A 244 34.98 3.25 4.94
CA LEU A 244 36.13 3.25 4.04
C LEU A 244 37.43 3.78 4.68
N LYS A 245 37.34 4.63 5.72
CA LYS A 245 38.50 5.14 6.45
C LYS A 245 39.01 4.21 7.51
N SER A 246 38.13 3.40 8.10
CA SER A 246 38.46 2.42 9.14
C SER A 246 39.12 1.16 8.53
N ARG A 247 40.36 1.31 8.06
CA ARG A 247 41.17 0.25 7.45
C ARG A 247 41.98 -0.52 8.50
#